data_3537fda6b6590b183f99d7bd00db3b8f
#
_entry.id   3537fda6b6590b183f99d7bd00db3b8f
#
_cell.length_a   1.000
_cell.length_b   1.000
_cell.length_c   1.000
_cell.angle_alpha   90.00
_cell.angle_beta   90.00
_cell.angle_gamma   90.00
#
_symmetry.space_group_name_H-M   'P 1'
#
loop_
_entity.id
_entity.type
_entity.pdbx_description
1 polymer ?
#
loop_
_entity_poly.entity_id
_entity_poly.type
_entity_poly.pdbx_seq_one_letter_code
_entity_poly.pdbx_strand_id
1 'polypeptide(L)'
;MISESMHITDRDERNAAMDEVKAKINEEFEEKYPDNMSDIGEAVYDMQKEVVRHMLLKEGKRPDGRAFDEVRSIGCEVGLLPRTHGTGLFTRGLTQVMTVATLGAISEIQILDGIGKKNLRDICITITFRHTV
;
A
#
# COMPACT_ATOMS: atom_id res chain seq x y z
N MET A 1 -20.28 -8.91 12.06
CA MET A 1 -19.99 -8.69 10.62
C MET A 1 -18.71 -7.87 10.42
N ILE A 2 -18.69 -6.51 10.54
CA ILE A 2 -17.46 -5.70 10.33
C ILE A 2 -16.32 -6.16 11.24
N SER A 3 -16.58 -6.41 12.52
CA SER A 3 -15.56 -6.86 13.48
C SER A 3 -14.98 -8.24 13.10
N GLU A 4 -15.80 -9.16 12.68
CA GLU A 4 -15.37 -10.51 12.27
C GLU A 4 -14.49 -10.46 11.02
N SER A 5 -14.89 -9.66 10.03
CA SER A 5 -14.09 -9.48 8.81
C SER A 5 -12.73 -8.86 9.11
N MET A 6 -12.63 -7.95 10.09
CA MET A 6 -11.37 -7.32 10.48
C MET A 6 -10.41 -8.24 11.24
N HIS A 7 -10.86 -9.37 11.77
CA HIS A 7 -10.03 -10.37 12.44
C HIS A 7 -9.40 -11.38 11.45
N ILE A 8 -9.75 -11.34 10.18
CA ILE A 8 -9.13 -12.17 9.15
C ILE A 8 -7.72 -11.66 8.91
N THR A 9 -6.72 -12.51 9.11
CA THR A 9 -5.31 -12.18 9.00
C THR A 9 -4.85 -11.99 7.55
N ASP A 10 -5.38 -12.80 6.63
CA ASP A 10 -5.11 -12.65 5.22
C ASP A 10 -5.72 -11.36 4.67
N ARG A 11 -4.95 -10.63 3.87
CA ARG A 11 -5.36 -9.32 3.35
C ARG A 11 -6.48 -9.42 2.33
N ASP A 12 -6.36 -10.39 1.43
CA ASP A 12 -7.27 -10.49 0.29
C ASP A 12 -8.60 -11.10 0.73
N GLU A 13 -8.57 -12.10 1.60
CA GLU A 13 -9.76 -12.66 2.23
C GLU A 13 -10.48 -11.60 3.08
N ARG A 14 -9.74 -10.78 3.84
CA ARG A 14 -10.31 -9.70 4.63
C ARG A 14 -10.97 -8.64 3.75
N ASN A 15 -10.33 -8.25 2.64
CA ASN A 15 -10.89 -7.28 1.71
C ASN A 15 -12.16 -7.82 1.06
N ALA A 16 -12.15 -9.08 0.60
CA ALA A 16 -13.33 -9.73 0.03
C ALA A 16 -14.49 -9.78 1.04
N ALA A 17 -14.22 -10.20 2.28
CA ALA A 17 -15.23 -10.22 3.33
C ALA A 17 -15.80 -8.83 3.65
N MET A 18 -14.94 -7.79 3.61
CA MET A 18 -15.39 -6.41 3.81
C MET A 18 -16.24 -5.89 2.65
N ASP A 19 -15.90 -6.27 1.43
CA ASP A 19 -16.67 -5.86 0.25
C ASP A 19 -18.05 -6.52 0.23
N GLU A 20 -18.17 -7.77 0.68
CA GLU A 20 -19.47 -8.42 0.90
C GLU A 20 -20.31 -7.69 1.97
N VAL A 21 -19.69 -7.28 3.08
CA VAL A 21 -20.38 -6.53 4.13
C VAL A 21 -20.85 -5.17 3.61
N LYS A 22 -20.01 -4.47 2.85
CA LYS A 22 -20.40 -3.20 2.22
C LYS A 22 -21.56 -3.37 1.24
N ALA A 23 -21.51 -4.41 0.40
CA ALA A 23 -22.60 -4.70 -0.54
C ALA A 23 -23.94 -4.89 0.17
N LYS A 24 -23.97 -5.70 1.24
CA LYS A 24 -25.17 -5.91 2.06
C LYS A 24 -25.69 -4.63 2.70
N ILE A 25 -24.79 -3.80 3.21
CA ILE A 25 -25.16 -2.50 3.80
C ILE A 25 -25.75 -1.59 2.71
N ASN A 26 -25.14 -1.54 1.55
CA ASN A 26 -25.64 -0.71 0.45
C ASN A 26 -27.03 -1.17 0.00
N GLU A 27 -27.25 -2.46 -0.20
CA GLU A 27 -28.57 -3.01 -0.57
C GLU A 27 -29.64 -2.63 0.46
N GLU A 28 -29.34 -2.72 1.75
CA GLU A 28 -30.31 -2.44 2.82
C GLU A 28 -30.65 -0.96 2.93
N PHE A 29 -29.67 -0.08 2.70
CA PHE A 29 -29.83 1.36 2.87
C PHE A 29 -30.18 2.11 1.60
N GLU A 30 -29.93 1.56 0.41
CA GLU A 30 -30.26 2.17 -0.89
C GLU A 30 -31.76 2.46 -1.01
N GLU A 31 -32.62 1.54 -0.55
CA GLU A 31 -34.07 1.75 -0.55
C GLU A 31 -34.52 2.86 0.43
N LYS A 32 -33.80 3.00 1.57
CA LYS A 32 -34.20 3.92 2.64
C LYS A 32 -33.63 5.32 2.47
N TYR A 33 -32.42 5.42 1.94
CA TYR A 33 -31.64 6.66 1.87
C TYR A 33 -30.86 6.79 0.55
N PRO A 34 -31.52 6.88 -0.60
CA PRO A 34 -30.85 6.91 -1.91
C PRO A 34 -29.89 8.10 -2.08
N ASP A 35 -30.22 9.24 -1.47
CA ASP A 35 -29.45 10.49 -1.60
C ASP A 35 -28.22 10.55 -0.67
N ASN A 36 -28.12 9.65 0.32
CA ASN A 36 -27.11 9.68 1.37
C ASN A 36 -26.11 8.51 1.30
N MET A 37 -25.96 7.86 0.14
CA MET A 37 -25.06 6.71 -0.01
C MET A 37 -23.58 7.06 0.28
N SER A 38 -23.17 8.30 0.01
CA SER A 38 -21.84 8.78 0.36
C SER A 38 -21.60 8.79 1.87
N ASP A 39 -22.58 9.30 2.63
CA ASP A 39 -22.50 9.41 4.09
C ASP A 39 -22.49 8.02 4.74
N ILE A 40 -23.25 7.07 4.18
CA ILE A 40 -23.24 5.67 4.60
C ILE A 40 -21.86 5.04 4.38
N GLY A 41 -21.23 5.31 3.24
CA GLY A 41 -19.86 4.86 2.96
C GLY A 41 -18.84 5.40 3.97
N GLU A 42 -18.95 6.68 4.33
CA GLU A 42 -18.10 7.32 5.32
C GLU A 42 -18.32 6.75 6.72
N ALA A 43 -19.58 6.53 7.11
CA ALA A 43 -19.92 5.90 8.39
C ALA A 43 -19.36 4.48 8.51
N VAL A 44 -19.45 3.66 7.45
CA VAL A 44 -18.86 2.32 7.42
C VAL A 44 -17.33 2.38 7.57
N TYR A 45 -16.69 3.36 6.91
CA TYR A 45 -15.24 3.55 7.04
C TYR A 45 -14.82 3.96 8.45
N ASP A 46 -15.58 4.82 9.10
CA ASP A 46 -15.31 5.23 10.49
C ASP A 46 -15.53 4.08 11.46
N MET A 47 -16.55 3.27 11.26
CA MET A 47 -16.74 2.02 12.03
C MET A 47 -15.55 1.06 11.87
N GLN A 48 -14.99 0.93 10.67
CA GLN A 48 -13.79 0.11 10.45
C GLN A 48 -12.60 0.63 11.26
N LYS A 49 -12.37 1.95 11.27
CA LYS A 49 -11.31 2.56 12.08
C LYS A 49 -11.49 2.29 13.56
N GLU A 50 -12.72 2.37 14.05
CA GLU A 50 -13.04 2.14 15.46
C GLU A 50 -12.77 0.68 15.85
N VAL A 51 -13.20 -0.27 15.04
CA VAL A 51 -12.94 -1.70 15.24
C VAL A 51 -11.43 -1.97 15.26
N VAL A 52 -10.67 -1.45 14.30
CA VAL A 52 -9.20 -1.62 14.26
C VAL A 52 -8.53 -1.00 15.48
N ARG A 53 -8.96 0.19 15.91
CA ARG A 53 -8.44 0.81 17.15
C ARG A 53 -8.73 -0.05 18.38
N HIS A 54 -9.92 -0.62 18.47
CA HIS A 54 -10.29 -1.51 19.57
C HIS A 54 -9.41 -2.75 19.58
N MET A 55 -9.20 -3.41 18.44
CA MET A 55 -8.30 -4.55 18.30
C MET A 55 -6.88 -4.21 18.79
N LEU A 56 -6.35 -3.07 18.33
CA LEU A 56 -5.00 -2.63 18.71
C LEU A 56 -4.87 -2.30 20.21
N LEU A 57 -5.82 -1.54 20.76
CA LEU A 57 -5.70 -0.98 22.10
C LEU A 57 -6.19 -1.93 23.20
N LYS A 58 -7.20 -2.73 22.92
CA LYS A 58 -7.85 -3.62 23.91
C LYS A 58 -7.42 -5.07 23.78
N GLU A 59 -7.29 -5.55 22.56
CA GLU A 59 -6.95 -6.96 22.30
C GLU A 59 -5.43 -7.14 22.09
N GLY A 60 -4.70 -6.07 21.82
CA GLY A 60 -3.26 -6.15 21.53
C GLY A 60 -2.93 -6.86 20.22
N LYS A 61 -3.90 -6.95 19.30
CA LYS A 61 -3.76 -7.65 18.03
C LYS A 61 -3.71 -6.69 16.87
N ARG A 62 -2.82 -6.96 15.92
CA ARG A 62 -2.77 -6.23 14.64
C ARG A 62 -3.64 -6.96 13.61
N PRO A 63 -4.26 -6.24 12.67
CA PRO A 63 -5.08 -6.86 11.61
C PRO A 63 -4.35 -7.87 10.75
N ASP A 64 -3.03 -7.79 10.67
CA ASP A 64 -2.17 -8.73 9.94
C ASP A 64 -1.61 -9.87 10.81
N GLY A 65 -2.09 -10.01 12.03
CA GLY A 65 -1.73 -11.10 12.96
C GLY A 65 -0.34 -10.98 13.58
N ARG A 66 0.47 -9.98 13.24
CA ARG A 66 1.82 -9.77 13.81
C ARG A 66 1.76 -9.16 15.20
N ALA A 67 2.78 -9.43 16.01
CA ALA A 67 2.99 -8.74 17.27
C ALA A 67 3.35 -7.26 17.05
N PHE A 68 3.27 -6.43 18.12
CA PHE A 68 3.54 -4.98 18.00
C PHE A 68 5.00 -4.67 17.66
N ASP A 69 5.92 -5.48 18.12
CA ASP A 69 7.36 -5.41 17.90
C ASP A 69 7.84 -6.19 16.66
N GLU A 70 6.96 -6.94 16.03
CA GLU A 70 7.29 -7.75 14.88
C GLU A 70 7.34 -6.92 13.59
N VAL A 71 8.51 -6.90 12.94
CA VAL A 71 8.72 -6.27 11.63
C VAL A 71 8.43 -7.28 10.52
N ARG A 72 7.89 -6.81 9.40
CA ARG A 72 7.72 -7.65 8.20
C ARG A 72 9.07 -8.19 7.73
N SER A 73 9.08 -9.41 7.22
CA SER A 73 10.29 -10.00 6.63
C SER A 73 10.90 -9.08 5.58
N ILE A 74 12.21 -8.88 5.68
CA ILE A 74 12.98 -8.03 4.75
C ILE A 74 13.95 -8.93 4.00
N GLY A 75 13.96 -8.79 2.67
CA GLY A 75 14.93 -9.42 1.77
C GLY A 75 15.63 -8.35 0.94
N CYS A 76 16.92 -8.50 0.73
CA CYS A 76 17.71 -7.60 -0.11
C CYS A 76 18.59 -8.42 -1.05
N GLU A 77 18.52 -8.12 -2.34
CA GLU A 77 19.36 -8.74 -3.36
C GLU A 77 19.98 -7.67 -4.23
N VAL A 78 21.18 -7.92 -4.72
CA VAL A 78 21.90 -6.99 -5.61
C VAL A 78 22.43 -7.71 -6.85
N GLY A 79 22.64 -6.98 -7.93
CA GLY A 79 23.25 -7.52 -9.14
C GLY A 79 22.32 -8.43 -9.97
N LEU A 80 21.01 -8.28 -9.86
CA LEU A 80 20.02 -9.10 -10.57
C LEU A 80 20.03 -8.92 -12.09
N LEU A 81 20.34 -7.71 -12.57
CA LEU A 81 20.37 -7.39 -13.99
C LEU A 81 21.81 -7.27 -14.46
N PRO A 82 22.31 -8.16 -15.33
CA PRO A 82 23.73 -8.23 -15.69
C PRO A 82 24.21 -7.11 -16.62
N ARG A 83 23.30 -6.38 -17.25
CA ARG A 83 23.63 -5.31 -18.22
C ARG A 83 23.54 -3.90 -17.65
N THR A 84 23.15 -3.76 -16.40
CA THR A 84 23.07 -2.46 -15.72
C THR A 84 24.30 -2.22 -14.87
N HIS A 85 24.60 -0.96 -14.59
CA HIS A 85 25.75 -0.60 -13.75
C HIS A 85 25.54 -0.96 -12.28
N GLY A 86 24.27 -1.02 -11.84
CA GLY A 86 23.90 -1.48 -10.52
C GLY A 86 22.41 -1.79 -10.44
N THR A 87 22.05 -2.81 -9.67
CA THR A 87 20.65 -3.14 -9.34
C THR A 87 20.53 -3.55 -7.89
N GLY A 88 19.44 -3.14 -7.27
CA GLY A 88 19.05 -3.58 -5.94
C GLY A 88 17.58 -3.96 -5.94
N LEU A 89 17.26 -5.12 -5.40
CA LEU A 89 15.90 -5.56 -5.10
C LEU A 89 15.71 -5.52 -3.59
N PHE A 90 14.71 -4.80 -3.16
CA PHE A 90 14.29 -4.75 -1.77
C PHE A 90 12.89 -5.33 -1.65
N THR A 91 12.72 -6.31 -0.79
CA THR A 91 11.43 -6.96 -0.53
C THR A 91 11.07 -6.76 0.93
N ARG A 92 9.84 -6.32 1.20
CA ARG A 92 9.27 -6.22 2.53
C ARG A 92 7.84 -6.78 2.55
N GLY A 93 7.70 -8.00 3.05
CA GLY A 93 6.44 -8.73 2.96
C GLY A 93 6.01 -8.90 1.50
N LEU A 94 4.84 -8.40 1.14
CA LEU A 94 4.28 -8.47 -0.21
C LEU A 94 4.75 -7.35 -1.15
N THR A 95 5.52 -6.39 -0.67
CA THR A 95 5.97 -5.24 -1.48
C THR A 95 7.39 -5.46 -1.95
N GLN A 96 7.63 -5.35 -3.25
CA GLN A 96 8.96 -5.38 -3.86
C GLN A 96 9.27 -4.06 -4.55
N VAL A 97 10.51 -3.61 -4.40
CA VAL A 97 11.03 -2.42 -5.05
C VAL A 97 12.33 -2.79 -5.76
N MET A 98 12.36 -2.58 -7.07
CA MET A 98 13.59 -2.73 -7.86
C MET A 98 14.15 -1.35 -8.17
N THR A 99 15.39 -1.14 -7.82
CA THR A 99 16.13 0.08 -8.13
C THR A 99 17.23 -0.26 -9.14
N VAL A 100 17.30 0.51 -10.22
CA VAL A 100 18.34 0.35 -11.25
C VAL A 100 19.18 1.60 -11.27
N ALA A 101 20.49 1.43 -11.19
CA ALA A 101 21.46 2.51 -11.30
C ALA A 101 22.18 2.43 -12.66
N THR A 102 22.24 3.56 -13.35
CA THR A 102 23.03 3.72 -14.59
C THR A 102 24.00 4.86 -14.40
N LEU A 103 25.29 4.60 -14.68
CA LEU A 103 26.32 5.62 -14.66
C LEU A 103 26.42 6.22 -16.07
N GLY A 104 26.36 7.54 -16.17
CA GLY A 104 26.49 8.29 -17.42
C GLY A 104 27.63 9.31 -17.34
N ALA A 105 28.00 9.86 -18.48
CA ALA A 105 28.94 10.99 -18.55
C ALA A 105 28.27 12.26 -18.00
N ILE A 106 29.07 13.24 -17.57
CA ILE A 106 28.56 14.54 -17.06
C ILE A 106 27.72 15.27 -18.12
N SER A 107 27.95 15.02 -19.40
CA SER A 107 27.18 15.56 -20.51
C SER A 107 25.74 14.97 -20.62
N GLU A 108 25.46 13.87 -19.95
CA GLU A 108 24.18 13.19 -19.97
C GLU A 108 23.26 13.58 -18.78
N ILE A 109 23.61 14.64 -18.07
CA ILE A 109 22.82 15.18 -16.97
C ILE A 109 21.42 15.56 -17.48
N GLN A 110 20.39 15.15 -16.75
CA GLN A 110 19.01 15.50 -17.08
C GLN A 110 18.78 17.01 -16.89
N ILE A 111 18.49 17.69 -17.99
CA ILE A 111 18.06 19.09 -17.98
C ILE A 111 16.55 19.13 -17.75
N LEU A 112 16.13 19.72 -16.64
CA LEU A 112 14.73 19.99 -16.39
C LEU A 112 14.37 21.33 -17.06
N ASP A 113 13.71 21.22 -18.21
CA ASP A 113 13.27 22.39 -18.98
C ASP A 113 11.80 22.65 -18.67
N GLY A 114 11.53 23.69 -17.89
CA GLY A 114 10.19 24.15 -17.47
C GLY A 114 10.10 25.66 -17.56
N ILE A 115 8.92 26.21 -17.23
CA ILE A 115 8.67 27.66 -17.24
C ILE A 115 9.51 28.41 -16.19
N GLY A 116 10.18 27.70 -15.30
CA GLY A 116 11.08 28.25 -14.26
C GLY A 116 12.55 28.25 -14.64
N LYS A 117 13.42 28.39 -13.64
CA LYS A 117 14.88 28.28 -13.82
C LYS A 117 15.25 26.86 -14.29
N LYS A 118 16.14 26.77 -15.28
CA LYS A 118 16.77 25.49 -15.68
C LYS A 118 17.46 24.87 -14.49
N ASN A 119 17.00 23.70 -14.07
CA ASN A 119 17.65 22.91 -13.04
C ASN A 119 18.30 21.68 -13.68
N LEU A 120 19.51 21.37 -13.26
CA LEU A 120 20.22 20.15 -13.64
C LEU A 120 19.99 19.10 -12.57
N ARG A 121 19.70 17.88 -12.98
CA ARG A 121 19.64 16.72 -12.08
C ARG A 121 20.77 15.77 -12.38
N ASP A 122 21.69 15.66 -11.44
CA ASP A 122 22.87 14.79 -11.53
C ASP A 122 22.52 13.32 -11.20
N ILE A 123 21.42 13.10 -10.47
CA ILE A 123 20.97 11.77 -10.07
C ILE A 123 19.50 11.60 -10.44
N CYS A 124 19.21 10.58 -11.25
CA CYS A 124 17.85 10.12 -11.52
C CYS A 124 17.74 8.68 -11.03
N ILE A 125 16.87 8.43 -10.05
CA ILE A 125 16.62 7.09 -9.52
C ILE A 125 15.29 6.62 -10.09
N THR A 126 15.32 5.55 -10.89
CA THR A 126 14.08 4.88 -11.33
C THR A 126 13.73 3.77 -10.35
N ILE A 127 12.58 3.89 -9.72
CA ILE A 127 12.06 2.92 -8.77
C ILE A 127 10.84 2.25 -9.40
N THR A 128 10.91 0.95 -9.57
CA THR A 128 9.77 0.15 -10.05
C THR A 128 9.18 -0.59 -8.87
N PHE A 129 7.91 -0.29 -8.58
CA PHE A 129 7.14 -1.01 -7.57
C PHE A 129 6.41 -2.18 -8.24
N ARG A 130 6.55 -3.36 -7.68
CA ARG A 130 5.72 -4.51 -8.02
C ARG A 130 4.93 -4.91 -6.78
N HIS A 131 3.62 -4.79 -6.84
CA HIS A 131 2.74 -5.53 -5.96
C HIS A 131 2.72 -6.96 -6.45
N THR A 132 3.30 -7.88 -5.69
CA THR A 132 3.00 -9.31 -5.86
C THR A 132 1.63 -9.53 -5.23
N VAL A 133 0.67 -9.82 -6.08
CA VAL A 133 -0.64 -10.34 -5.70
C VAL A 133 -0.46 -11.77 -5.21
#